data_36a0bc15b2f4fad26a8d2575e11ab8d6
#
_entry.id   36a0bc15b2f4fad26a8d2575e11ab8d6
#
_cell.length_a   1.000
_cell.length_b   1.000
_cell.length_c   1.000
_cell.angle_alpha   90.00
_cell.angle_beta   90.00
_cell.angle_gamma   90.00
#
_symmetry.space_group_name_H-M   'P 1'
#
loop_
_entity.id
_entity.type
_entity.pdbx_description
1 polymer ?
#
loop_
_entity_poly.entity_id
_entity_poly.type
_entity_poly.pdbx_seq_one_letter_code
_entity_poly.pdbx_strand_id
1 'polypeptide(L)'
;MAELELKEVSYFYESGGKRIDILDKASYSFEKGTLYTIVGPSGSGKTTTLTLAGALEEPKSGCVCFEGKDIREIGYTRYRNSKIGIVFQAYNLLPYLTPLENVLAAMEITSNPIKNK
;
A
#
# COMPACT_ATOMS: atom_id res chain seq x y z
N MET A 1 -7.59 15.21 11.56
CA MET A 1 -7.63 14.88 10.13
C MET A 1 -6.86 13.59 9.88
N ALA A 2 -7.46 12.64 9.17
CA ALA A 2 -6.81 11.37 8.88
C ALA A 2 -5.64 11.56 7.92
N GLU A 3 -4.52 10.89 8.19
CA GLU A 3 -3.37 10.93 7.30
C GLU A 3 -3.62 10.05 6.06
N LEU A 4 -4.26 8.89 6.27
CA LEU A 4 -4.59 7.96 5.21
C LEU A 4 -6.04 7.53 5.34
N GLU A 5 -6.78 7.57 4.25
CA GLU A 5 -8.17 7.13 4.22
C GLU A 5 -8.46 6.25 3.02
N LEU A 6 -9.22 5.19 3.24
CA LEU A 6 -9.88 4.45 2.19
C LEU A 6 -11.35 4.88 2.21
N LYS A 7 -11.86 5.39 1.08
CA LYS A 7 -13.23 5.91 0.99
C LYS A 7 -14.07 5.06 0.07
N GLU A 8 -14.97 4.28 0.66
CA GLU A 8 -15.90 3.38 -0.05
C GLU A 8 -15.20 2.54 -1.11
N VAL A 9 -14.08 1.93 -0.72
CA VAL A 9 -13.25 1.13 -1.62
C VAL A 9 -13.89 -0.22 -1.84
N SER A 10 -14.01 -0.61 -3.11
CA SER A 10 -14.42 -1.95 -3.49
C SER A 10 -13.32 -2.60 -4.30
N TYR A 11 -13.12 -3.88 -4.09
CA TYR A 11 -12.15 -4.66 -4.84
C TYR A 11 -12.64 -6.09 -5.00
N PHE A 12 -12.49 -6.60 -6.19
CA PHE A 12 -12.86 -7.98 -6.51
C PHE A 12 -11.87 -8.55 -7.52
N TYR A 13 -11.87 -9.86 -7.64
CA TYR A 13 -11.20 -10.53 -8.75
C TYR A 13 -12.11 -11.60 -9.31
N GLU A 14 -11.80 -12.03 -10.53
CA GLU A 14 -12.57 -13.07 -11.21
C GLU A 14 -11.76 -14.35 -11.27
N SER A 15 -12.38 -15.46 -10.92
CA SER A 15 -11.76 -16.77 -10.95
C SER A 15 -12.77 -17.79 -11.45
N GLY A 16 -12.43 -18.49 -12.52
CA GLY A 16 -13.31 -19.51 -13.09
C GLY A 16 -14.66 -18.99 -13.53
N GLY A 17 -14.70 -17.76 -14.06
CA GLY A 17 -15.93 -17.10 -14.49
C GLY A 17 -16.80 -16.56 -13.37
N LYS A 18 -16.31 -16.61 -12.12
CA LYS A 18 -17.03 -16.07 -10.95
C LYS A 18 -16.32 -14.85 -10.42
N ARG A 19 -17.11 -13.85 -10.03
CA ARG A 19 -16.61 -12.66 -9.36
C ARG A 19 -16.52 -12.96 -7.86
N ILE A 20 -15.34 -12.70 -7.30
CA ILE A 20 -15.11 -12.87 -5.86
C ILE A 20 -14.86 -11.49 -5.26
N ASP A 21 -15.81 -11.02 -4.46
CA ASP A 21 -15.69 -9.71 -3.80
C ASP A 21 -14.80 -9.84 -2.56
N ILE A 22 -13.76 -9.03 -2.50
CA ILE A 22 -12.83 -8.99 -1.37
C ILE A 22 -13.20 -7.84 -0.44
N LEU A 23 -13.46 -6.65 -1.00
CA LEU A 23 -13.91 -5.48 -0.27
C LEU A 23 -15.16 -4.93 -0.95
N ASP A 24 -16.12 -4.50 -0.14
CA ASP A 24 -17.37 -3.93 -0.64
C ASP A 24 -17.62 -2.62 0.10
N LYS A 25 -17.34 -1.51 -0.58
CA LYS A 25 -17.51 -0.15 -0.04
C LYS A 25 -16.90 0.01 1.36
N ALA A 26 -15.71 -0.54 1.52
CA ALA A 26 -14.99 -0.49 2.79
C ALA A 26 -14.40 0.90 3.01
N SER A 27 -14.58 1.42 4.21
CA SER A 27 -14.04 2.73 4.58
C SER A 27 -13.23 2.60 5.86
N TYR A 28 -12.01 3.13 5.83
CA TYR A 28 -11.09 3.14 6.96
C TYR A 28 -10.38 4.48 7.04
N SER A 29 -10.13 4.95 8.26
CA SER A 29 -9.35 6.17 8.49
C SER A 29 -8.21 5.85 9.42
N PHE A 30 -7.01 6.32 9.07
CA PHE A 30 -5.81 6.09 9.85
C PHE A 30 -5.21 7.45 10.23
N GLU A 31 -5.09 7.67 11.55
CA GLU A 31 -4.58 8.93 12.08
C GLU A 31 -3.05 8.91 12.17
N LYS A 32 -2.46 10.07 12.00
CA LYS A 32 -1.03 10.23 12.14
C LYS A 32 -0.56 9.88 13.56
N GLY A 33 0.60 9.24 13.67
CA GLY A 33 1.20 8.92 14.95
C GLY A 33 0.56 7.76 15.68
N THR A 34 -0.31 7.01 15.02
CA THR A 34 -1.02 5.88 15.61
C THR A 34 -0.64 4.59 14.94
N LEU A 35 -0.40 3.55 15.72
CA LEU A 35 -0.15 2.20 15.21
C LEU A 35 -1.48 1.45 15.10
N TYR A 36 -1.77 0.94 13.93
CA TYR A 36 -2.99 0.17 13.67
C TYR A 36 -2.64 -1.28 13.34
N THR A 37 -3.46 -2.19 13.82
CA THR A 37 -3.33 -3.61 13.50
C THR A 37 -4.59 -4.06 12.76
N ILE A 38 -4.41 -4.69 11.61
CA ILE A 38 -5.50 -5.24 10.83
C ILE A 38 -5.53 -6.75 11.05
N VAL A 39 -6.59 -7.23 11.67
CA VAL A 39 -6.70 -8.65 12.03
C VAL A 39 -7.92 -9.27 11.36
N GLY A 40 -7.86 -10.59 11.16
CA GLY A 40 -8.95 -11.33 10.56
C GLY A 40 -8.46 -12.66 10.02
N PRO A 41 -9.37 -13.57 9.72
CA PRO A 41 -9.00 -14.85 9.14
C PRO A 41 -8.47 -14.69 7.71
N SER A 42 -7.81 -15.74 7.22
CA SER A 42 -7.34 -15.79 5.85
C SER A 42 -8.51 -15.54 4.87
N GLY A 43 -8.27 -14.73 3.86
CA GLY A 43 -9.33 -14.38 2.89
C GLY A 43 -10.26 -13.27 3.31
N SER A 44 -9.99 -12.59 4.44
CA SER A 44 -10.84 -11.50 4.93
C SER A 44 -10.53 -10.13 4.30
N GLY A 45 -9.56 -10.07 3.39
CA GLY A 45 -9.20 -8.81 2.71
C GLY A 45 -8.09 -8.02 3.37
N LYS A 46 -7.40 -8.57 4.36
CA LYS A 46 -6.28 -7.89 5.04
C LYS A 46 -5.18 -7.49 4.07
N THR A 47 -4.69 -8.44 3.31
CA THR A 47 -3.62 -8.21 2.34
C THR A 47 -4.07 -7.24 1.27
N THR A 48 -5.30 -7.40 0.77
CA THR A 48 -5.88 -6.52 -0.23
C THR A 48 -5.96 -5.08 0.29
N THR A 49 -6.39 -4.89 1.54
CA THR A 49 -6.44 -3.57 2.15
C THR A 49 -5.06 -2.92 2.16
N LEU A 50 -4.02 -3.68 2.52
CA LEU A 50 -2.66 -3.16 2.54
C LEU A 50 -2.13 -2.85 1.14
N THR A 51 -2.41 -3.71 0.15
CA THR A 51 -1.95 -3.47 -1.22
C THR A 51 -2.63 -2.25 -1.84
N LEU A 52 -3.90 -2.01 -1.52
CA LEU A 52 -4.60 -0.82 -1.99
C LEU A 52 -4.05 0.44 -1.30
N ALA A 53 -3.84 0.39 0.01
CA ALA A 53 -3.26 1.51 0.75
C ALA A 53 -1.85 1.83 0.28
N GLY A 54 -1.10 0.82 -0.14
CA GLY A 54 0.27 0.99 -0.64
C GLY A 54 0.35 1.28 -2.13
N ALA A 55 -0.77 1.42 -2.82
CA ALA A 55 -0.84 1.68 -4.26
C ALA A 55 -0.19 0.59 -5.12
N LEU A 56 -0.15 -0.64 -4.62
CA LEU A 56 0.29 -1.80 -5.40
C LEU A 56 -0.85 -2.34 -6.26
N GLU A 57 -2.08 -2.04 -5.88
CA GLU A 57 -3.29 -2.38 -6.63
C GLU A 57 -4.19 -1.16 -6.68
N GLU A 58 -5.06 -1.11 -7.68
CA GLU A 58 -6.00 -0.03 -7.87
C GLU A 58 -7.40 -0.48 -7.43
N PRO A 59 -8.14 0.31 -6.64
CA PRO A 59 -9.50 -0.08 -6.27
C PRO A 59 -10.42 -0.11 -7.49
N LYS A 60 -11.39 -1.01 -7.47
CA LYS A 60 -12.39 -1.11 -8.55
C LYS A 60 -13.38 0.04 -8.46
N SER A 61 -13.65 0.52 -7.25
CA SER A 61 -14.42 1.74 -7.03
C SER A 61 -13.97 2.36 -5.71
N GLY A 62 -14.38 3.59 -5.46
CA GLY A 62 -13.91 4.35 -4.31
C GLY A 62 -12.53 4.92 -4.56
N CYS A 63 -11.92 5.42 -3.51
CA CYS A 63 -10.58 6.01 -3.62
C CYS A 63 -9.78 5.85 -2.33
N VAL A 64 -8.47 5.96 -2.47
CA VAL A 64 -7.53 6.02 -1.37
C VAL A 64 -6.98 7.44 -1.33
N CYS A 65 -7.00 8.07 -0.15
CA CYS A 65 -6.54 9.44 0.02
C CYS A 65 -5.42 9.52 1.04
N PHE A 66 -4.42 10.34 0.75
CA PHE A 66 -3.31 10.61 1.64
C PHE A 66 -3.30 12.10 1.94
N GLU A 67 -3.42 12.46 3.21
CA GLU A 67 -3.54 13.84 3.68
C GLU A 67 -4.65 14.60 2.94
N GLY A 68 -5.78 13.93 2.74
CA GLY A 68 -6.95 14.51 2.09
C GLY A 68 -6.92 14.57 0.57
N LYS A 69 -5.84 14.08 -0.05
CA LYS A 69 -5.69 14.11 -1.50
C LYS A 69 -5.69 12.70 -2.07
N ASP A 70 -6.48 12.49 -3.12
CA ASP A 70 -6.54 11.20 -3.81
C ASP A 70 -5.15 10.84 -4.33
N ILE A 71 -4.68 9.62 -4.04
CA ILE A 71 -3.33 9.21 -4.44
C ILE A 71 -3.16 9.14 -5.96
N ARG A 72 -4.24 9.04 -6.72
CA ARG A 72 -4.18 9.11 -8.18
C ARG A 72 -3.72 10.49 -8.65
N GLU A 73 -4.06 11.55 -7.91
CA GLU A 73 -3.61 12.91 -8.18
C GLU A 73 -2.13 13.11 -7.83
N ILE A 74 -1.67 12.42 -6.78
CA ILE A 74 -0.26 12.44 -6.39
C ILE A 74 0.57 11.67 -7.43
N GLY A 75 -0.01 10.61 -7.99
CA GLY A 75 0.67 9.65 -8.86
C GLY A 75 1.16 8.47 -8.05
N TYR A 76 0.82 7.26 -8.49
CA TYR A 76 1.13 6.04 -7.73
C TYR A 76 2.62 5.86 -7.50
N THR A 77 3.45 6.10 -8.52
CA THR A 77 4.90 5.95 -8.40
C THR A 77 5.47 6.92 -7.38
N ARG A 78 5.07 8.18 -7.45
CA ARG A 78 5.53 9.21 -6.51
C ARG A 78 5.07 8.92 -5.09
N TYR A 79 3.82 8.47 -4.93
CA TYR A 79 3.27 8.09 -3.63
C TYR A 79 4.09 6.95 -3.01
N ARG A 80 4.35 5.89 -3.77
CA ARG A 80 5.14 4.75 -3.28
C ARG A 80 6.57 5.15 -2.95
N ASN A 81 7.16 6.05 -3.72
CA ASN A 81 8.57 6.41 -3.54
C ASN A 81 8.80 7.38 -2.40
N SER A 82 7.84 8.25 -2.09
CA SER A 82 8.08 9.37 -1.18
C SER A 82 7.15 9.43 0.03
N LYS A 83 6.02 8.73 0.03
CA LYS A 83 5.02 8.89 1.10
C LYS A 83 4.88 7.68 1.99
N ILE A 84 5.22 6.49 1.52
CA ILE A 84 5.01 5.25 2.27
C ILE A 84 6.24 4.35 2.24
N GLY A 85 6.26 3.40 3.15
CA GLY A 85 7.17 2.27 3.13
C GLY A 85 6.38 1.00 3.35
N ILE A 86 6.78 -0.07 2.68
CA ILE A 86 6.09 -1.36 2.75
C ILE A 86 7.08 -2.44 3.18
N VAL A 87 6.68 -3.23 4.18
CA VAL A 87 7.40 -4.44 4.58
C VAL A 87 6.56 -5.62 4.12
N PHE A 88 7.10 -6.41 3.21
CA PHE A 88 6.39 -7.55 2.63
C PHE A 88 6.53 -8.78 3.51
N GLN A 89 5.54 -9.67 3.42
CA GLN A 89 5.58 -10.96 4.13
C GLN A 89 6.75 -11.82 3.64
N ALA A 90 7.05 -11.77 2.34
CA ALA A 90 8.17 -12.47 1.72
C ALA A 90 9.27 -11.48 1.41
N TYR A 91 10.03 -11.05 2.31
CA TYR A 91 11.14 -10.09 2.30
C TYR A 91 11.45 -9.31 1.01
N ASN A 92 11.24 -9.91 -0.18
CA ASN A 92 11.48 -9.30 -1.50
C ASN A 92 12.88 -8.76 -1.68
N LEU A 93 13.87 -9.52 -1.20
CA LEU A 93 15.27 -9.15 -1.32
C LEU A 93 15.86 -9.67 -2.64
N LEU A 94 16.81 -8.94 -3.17
CA LEU A 94 17.59 -9.39 -4.32
C LEU A 94 18.69 -10.32 -3.82
N PRO A 95 18.66 -11.62 -4.15
CA PRO A 95 19.57 -12.60 -3.53
C PRO A 95 21.03 -12.45 -3.95
N TYR A 96 21.30 -11.76 -5.06
CA TYR A 96 22.68 -11.52 -5.53
C TYR A 96 23.31 -10.26 -4.93
N LEU A 97 22.58 -9.55 -4.08
CA LEU A 97 23.10 -8.35 -3.40
C LEU A 97 23.24 -8.63 -1.90
N THR A 98 24.18 -7.95 -1.26
CA THR A 98 24.32 -7.98 0.19
C THR A 98 23.14 -7.27 0.85
N PRO A 99 22.92 -7.46 2.17
CA PRO A 99 21.89 -6.70 2.89
C PRO A 99 22.04 -5.18 2.72
N LEU A 100 23.26 -4.68 2.83
CA LEU A 100 23.53 -3.25 2.66
C LEU A 100 23.20 -2.79 1.25
N GLU A 101 23.58 -3.56 0.23
CA GLU A 101 23.28 -3.23 -1.16
C GLU A 101 21.79 -3.20 -1.44
N ASN A 102 21.01 -4.10 -0.82
CA ASN A 102 19.55 -4.09 -0.94
C ASN A 102 18.95 -2.78 -0.41
N VAL A 103 19.43 -2.33 0.75
CA VAL A 103 18.97 -1.07 1.34
C VAL A 103 19.35 0.12 0.46
N LEU A 104 20.60 0.17 0.01
CA LEU A 104 21.09 1.26 -0.83
C LEU A 104 20.36 1.34 -2.16
N ALA A 105 20.09 0.19 -2.79
CA ALA A 105 19.35 0.15 -4.05
C ALA A 105 17.94 0.75 -3.87
N ALA A 106 17.26 0.40 -2.79
CA ALA A 106 15.94 0.94 -2.50
C ALA A 106 16.00 2.46 -2.27
N MET A 107 17.00 2.94 -1.58
CA MET A 107 17.16 4.36 -1.30
C MET A 107 17.45 5.18 -2.54
N GLU A 108 18.17 4.64 -3.50
CA GLU A 108 18.46 5.34 -4.75
C GLU A 108 17.23 5.51 -5.63
N ILE A 109 16.27 4.58 -5.54
CA ILE A 109 15.03 4.66 -6.29
C ILE A 109 14.08 5.69 -5.67
N THR A 110 14.14 5.88 -4.35
CA THR A 110 13.22 6.78 -3.64
C THR A 110 13.68 8.23 -3.71
N SER A 111 12.76 9.12 -3.27
CA SER A 111 13.04 10.56 -3.18
C SER A 111 13.79 10.94 -1.91
N ASN A 112 14.14 9.98 -1.06
CA ASN A 112 14.76 10.21 0.24
C ASN A 112 16.10 9.50 0.39
N PRO A 113 17.11 9.86 -0.40
CA PRO A 113 18.42 9.22 -0.29
C PRO A 113 19.13 9.64 1.00
N ILE A 114 19.98 8.74 1.52
CA ILE A 114 20.86 9.09 2.62
C ILE A 114 21.99 9.97 2.08
N LYS A 115 22.25 11.09 2.76
CA LYS A 115 23.27 12.02 2.33
C LYS A 115 24.71 11.51 2.51
N ASN A 116 24.92 10.66 3.52
CA ASN A 116 26.25 10.11 3.84
C ASN A 116 26.22 8.59 3.70
N LYS A 117 26.32 8.13 2.47
CA LYS A 117 26.38 6.70 2.17
C LYS A 117 27.71 6.08 2.61
#